data_1f4ae21592cbc77cef8b2ffaede7a66f
#
_entry.id   1f4ae21592cbc77cef8b2ffaede7a66f
#
_cell.length_a   1.000
_cell.length_b   1.000
_cell.length_c   1.000
_cell.angle_alpha   90.00
_cell.angle_beta   90.00
_cell.angle_gamma   90.00
#
_symmetry.space_group_name_H-M   'P 1'
#
loop_
_entity.id
_entity.type
_entity.pdbx_description
1 polymer ?
#
loop_
_entity_poly.entity_id
_entity_poly.type
_entity_poly.pdbx_seq_one_letter_code
_entity_poly.pdbx_strand_id
1 'polypeptide(L)'
;DYFLVEPLYTFTINSFEEWLALCIFLITAIITGQLASALRQRAEQAMLRERETRVLYELVNATTSKEDLERQLDIVAHAVINNFALEGIYDCAILLPDEHGRLALQADARQPVKQMVLSSDEEKAAQSVMLQGRVIEVYATSNVYPAQKEEPYRFRRVLSAKESEAQQYIQLIPLRQGQTVVGVARLVVNARARRFPIERNIEGQKLSFNHSNAFFWTFLDQATAMIERARLHRDALQIELLQRTDALRSALLSSVSHDLRTPLSSIKAAASSLLQEDVEWDEETKRSFALAIEREADRLNRLVGNLLDMSRIEGGALKAEKEWYSIEEVIHDVIGHMHTVLQDRDVRKDIPDKLPPVELDYLQIDQVLTNLIENAIRYTPPQSPIEIAVKRMDGQIMISIADRGPGIPPYDLERIFDKFYRVSGAKRRNSSVMGTGLGLAVCRGLVEAHGGRIWAENRPEGGAIFRFTLPLEKAEGYVHE
;
A
#
# COMPACT_ATOMS: atom_id res chain seq x y z
N ASP A 1 -61.83 49.92 -25.11
CA ASP A 1 -63.08 50.61 -25.57
C ASP A 1 -64.14 50.83 -24.45
N TYR A 2 -64.33 49.91 -23.47
CA TYR A 2 -65.33 49.99 -22.41
C TYR A 2 -65.32 51.30 -21.64
N PHE A 3 -64.20 51.96 -21.43
CA PHE A 3 -64.08 53.23 -20.68
C PHE A 3 -63.68 54.42 -21.54
N LEU A 4 -63.35 54.28 -22.81
CA LEU A 4 -62.72 55.35 -23.59
C LEU A 4 -63.39 55.67 -24.94
N VAL A 5 -64.23 54.78 -25.42
CA VAL A 5 -64.90 54.96 -26.75
C VAL A 5 -66.40 54.91 -26.56
N GLU A 6 -67.13 55.90 -27.13
CA GLU A 6 -68.58 55.91 -27.09
C GLU A 6 -69.21 54.85 -28.03
N PRO A 7 -70.25 54.11 -27.61
CA PRO A 7 -70.97 54.22 -26.30
C PRO A 7 -70.18 53.57 -25.16
N LEU A 8 -69.91 54.34 -24.09
CA LEU A 8 -69.24 53.94 -22.90
C LEU A 8 -69.94 52.78 -22.18
N TYR A 9 -69.16 51.85 -21.59
CA TYR A 9 -69.64 50.68 -20.84
C TYR A 9 -70.34 49.60 -21.71
N THR A 10 -70.09 49.57 -23.02
CA THR A 10 -70.62 48.53 -23.93
C THR A 10 -69.46 47.75 -24.59
N PHE A 11 -69.64 46.45 -24.79
CA PHE A 11 -68.70 45.59 -25.51
C PHE A 11 -69.15 45.39 -27.00
N THR A 12 -69.68 46.44 -27.64
CA THR A 12 -70.08 46.37 -29.03
C THR A 12 -69.00 46.91 -29.92
N ILE A 13 -68.59 46.10 -30.89
CA ILE A 13 -67.64 46.48 -31.92
C ILE A 13 -68.43 46.73 -33.21
N ASN A 14 -68.49 47.98 -33.63
CA ASN A 14 -69.37 48.40 -34.74
C ASN A 14 -68.61 48.65 -36.04
N SER A 15 -67.30 48.75 -36.03
CA SER A 15 -66.52 49.02 -37.23
C SER A 15 -65.64 47.83 -37.63
N PHE A 16 -65.47 47.69 -38.94
CA PHE A 16 -64.57 46.65 -39.47
C PHE A 16 -63.13 46.87 -39.01
N GLU A 17 -62.69 48.10 -38.84
CA GLU A 17 -61.31 48.45 -38.42
C GLU A 17 -61.04 48.01 -36.97
N GLU A 18 -62.02 48.14 -36.07
CA GLU A 18 -61.92 47.69 -34.68
C GLU A 18 -61.85 46.16 -34.57
N TRP A 19 -62.59 45.44 -35.38
CA TRP A 19 -62.49 43.99 -35.48
C TRP A 19 -61.14 43.58 -35.98
N LEU A 20 -60.58 44.25 -36.97
CA LEU A 20 -59.22 43.95 -37.52
C LEU A 20 -58.16 44.23 -36.45
N ALA A 21 -58.28 45.36 -35.75
CA ALA A 21 -57.34 45.68 -34.68
C ALA A 21 -57.42 44.67 -33.54
N LEU A 22 -58.64 44.22 -33.12
CA LEU A 22 -58.83 43.19 -32.14
C LEU A 22 -58.17 41.80 -32.56
N CYS A 23 -58.45 41.47 -33.83
CA CYS A 23 -57.78 40.21 -34.38
C CYS A 23 -56.26 40.29 -34.41
N ILE A 24 -55.71 41.43 -34.81
CA ILE A 24 -54.24 41.63 -34.84
C ILE A 24 -53.69 41.57 -33.40
N PHE A 25 -54.37 42.23 -32.43
CA PHE A 25 -53.97 42.19 -31.06
C PHE A 25 -54.01 40.76 -30.47
N LEU A 26 -55.11 40.03 -30.77
CA LEU A 26 -55.23 38.62 -30.30
C LEU A 26 -54.16 37.72 -30.89
N ILE A 27 -53.92 37.83 -32.20
CA ILE A 27 -52.88 37.07 -32.87
C ILE A 27 -51.53 37.42 -32.29
N THR A 28 -51.22 38.69 -32.08
CA THR A 28 -49.95 39.14 -31.50
C THR A 28 -49.80 38.62 -30.05
N ALA A 29 -50.86 38.66 -29.25
CA ALA A 29 -50.88 38.15 -27.86
C ALA A 29 -50.66 36.62 -27.82
N ILE A 30 -51.28 35.88 -28.77
CA ILE A 30 -51.06 34.42 -28.87
C ILE A 30 -49.63 34.12 -29.29
N ILE A 31 -49.08 34.79 -30.31
CA ILE A 31 -47.73 34.58 -30.79
C ILE A 31 -46.69 34.91 -29.72
N THR A 32 -46.84 36.07 -29.05
CA THR A 32 -45.95 36.47 -27.97
C THR A 32 -46.06 35.53 -26.77
N GLY A 33 -47.24 35.07 -26.39
CA GLY A 33 -47.45 34.07 -25.34
C GLY A 33 -46.82 32.73 -25.67
N GLN A 34 -46.98 32.23 -26.88
CA GLN A 34 -46.33 30.99 -27.33
C GLN A 34 -44.81 31.13 -27.39
N LEU A 35 -44.28 32.24 -27.90
CA LEU A 35 -42.83 32.48 -27.95
C LEU A 35 -42.22 32.58 -26.55
N ALA A 36 -42.87 33.33 -25.66
CA ALA A 36 -42.44 33.43 -24.27
C ALA A 36 -42.43 32.06 -23.54
N SER A 37 -43.50 31.26 -23.76
CA SER A 37 -43.58 29.90 -23.22
C SER A 37 -42.47 28.99 -23.76
N ALA A 38 -42.25 29.04 -25.09
CA ALA A 38 -41.21 28.25 -25.73
C ALA A 38 -39.79 28.65 -25.29
N LEU A 39 -39.53 29.96 -25.11
CA LEU A 39 -38.24 30.45 -24.58
C LEU A 39 -38.04 30.01 -23.13
N ARG A 40 -39.09 30.11 -22.32
CA ARG A 40 -39.03 29.65 -20.92
C ARG A 40 -38.74 28.16 -20.82
N GLN A 41 -39.39 27.31 -21.60
CA GLN A 41 -39.14 25.90 -21.65
C GLN A 41 -37.68 25.57 -22.09
N ARG A 42 -37.18 26.28 -23.12
CA ARG A 42 -35.79 26.11 -23.56
C ARG A 42 -34.78 26.52 -22.49
N ALA A 43 -35.05 27.63 -21.78
CA ALA A 43 -34.19 28.08 -20.69
C ALA A 43 -34.18 27.08 -19.52
N GLU A 44 -35.34 26.56 -19.12
CA GLU A 44 -35.45 25.53 -18.08
C GLU A 44 -34.72 24.24 -18.46
N GLN A 45 -34.84 23.78 -19.74
CA GLN A 45 -34.11 22.62 -20.24
C GLN A 45 -32.60 22.85 -20.29
N ALA A 46 -32.18 24.07 -20.67
CA ALA A 46 -30.74 24.40 -20.70
C ALA A 46 -30.13 24.39 -19.30
N MET A 47 -30.82 24.97 -18.31
CA MET A 47 -30.38 24.96 -16.91
C MET A 47 -30.33 23.56 -16.32
N LEU A 48 -31.27 22.68 -16.62
CA LEU A 48 -31.24 21.27 -16.19
C LEU A 48 -30.04 20.55 -16.77
N ARG A 49 -29.78 20.69 -18.06
CA ARG A 49 -28.60 20.06 -18.71
C ARG A 49 -27.27 20.59 -18.17
N GLU A 50 -27.20 21.89 -17.90
CA GLU A 50 -25.99 22.48 -17.29
C GLU A 50 -25.74 21.89 -15.90
N ARG A 51 -26.79 21.77 -15.07
CA ARG A 51 -26.69 21.16 -13.74
C ARG A 51 -26.22 19.68 -13.83
N GLU A 52 -26.83 18.90 -14.71
CA GLU A 52 -26.45 17.50 -14.91
C GLU A 52 -24.99 17.36 -15.35
N THR A 53 -24.57 18.19 -16.32
CA THR A 53 -23.17 18.20 -16.79
C THR A 53 -22.21 18.59 -15.67
N ARG A 54 -22.56 19.57 -14.85
CA ARG A 54 -21.75 20.01 -13.71
C ARG A 54 -21.57 18.89 -12.69
N VAL A 55 -22.66 18.20 -12.33
CA VAL A 55 -22.61 17.07 -11.39
C VAL A 55 -21.72 15.94 -11.90
N LEU A 56 -21.83 15.57 -13.18
CA LEU A 56 -20.97 14.56 -13.78
C LEU A 56 -19.51 15.01 -13.81
N TYR A 57 -19.26 16.28 -14.11
CA TYR A 57 -17.89 16.83 -14.11
C TYR A 57 -17.28 16.84 -12.70
N GLU A 58 -18.05 17.24 -11.68
CA GLU A 58 -17.61 17.20 -10.29
C GLU A 58 -17.30 15.77 -9.85
N LEU A 59 -18.13 14.80 -10.23
CA LEU A 59 -17.89 13.37 -9.98
C LEU A 59 -16.57 12.92 -10.61
N VAL A 60 -16.35 13.23 -11.88
CA VAL A 60 -15.11 12.86 -12.60
C VAL A 60 -13.88 13.52 -11.96
N ASN A 61 -13.96 14.80 -11.61
CA ASN A 61 -12.85 15.52 -10.98
C ASN A 61 -12.52 15.01 -9.58
N ALA A 62 -13.54 14.73 -8.76
CA ALA A 62 -13.35 14.16 -7.42
C ALA A 62 -12.60 12.80 -7.45
N THR A 63 -12.65 12.13 -8.57
CA THR A 63 -12.11 10.78 -8.76
C THR A 63 -10.78 10.73 -9.51
N THR A 64 -10.35 11.85 -10.05
CA THR A 64 -9.02 12.00 -10.70
C THR A 64 -7.94 12.27 -9.64
N SER A 65 -8.31 12.60 -8.40
CA SER A 65 -7.39 12.73 -7.28
C SER A 65 -6.84 11.35 -6.88
N LYS A 66 -5.57 11.29 -6.43
CA LYS A 66 -4.90 10.07 -5.90
C LYS A 66 -5.50 9.60 -4.55
N GLU A 67 -6.78 9.84 -4.33
CA GLU A 67 -7.45 9.48 -3.09
C GLU A 67 -7.80 8.00 -3.04
N ASP A 68 -7.88 7.46 -1.82
CA ASP A 68 -8.22 6.06 -1.58
C ASP A 68 -9.63 5.74 -2.09
N LEU A 69 -9.83 4.50 -2.56
CA LEU A 69 -11.10 4.02 -3.10
C LEU A 69 -12.28 4.27 -2.14
N GLU A 70 -12.09 4.06 -0.82
CA GLU A 70 -13.12 4.30 0.18
C GLU A 70 -13.65 5.73 0.14
N ARG A 71 -12.75 6.72 0.06
CA ARG A 71 -13.12 8.13 -0.01
C ARG A 71 -13.84 8.50 -1.31
N GLN A 72 -13.42 7.88 -2.41
CA GLN A 72 -14.11 8.04 -3.70
C GLN A 72 -15.55 7.50 -3.64
N LEU A 73 -15.75 6.34 -3.00
CA LEU A 73 -17.06 5.73 -2.82
C LEU A 73 -17.96 6.58 -1.93
N ASP A 74 -17.43 7.17 -0.86
CA ASP A 74 -18.16 8.11 -0.01
C ASP A 74 -18.64 9.34 -0.79
N ILE A 75 -17.80 9.90 -1.66
CA ILE A 75 -18.20 11.03 -2.53
C ILE A 75 -19.34 10.60 -3.44
N VAL A 76 -19.30 9.41 -4.02
CA VAL A 76 -20.38 8.88 -4.88
C VAL A 76 -21.67 8.73 -4.08
N ALA A 77 -21.63 8.12 -2.90
CA ALA A 77 -22.80 7.88 -2.07
C ALA A 77 -23.46 9.22 -1.66
N HIS A 78 -22.67 10.20 -1.23
CA HIS A 78 -23.17 11.54 -0.91
C HIS A 78 -23.71 12.28 -2.14
N ALA A 79 -23.06 12.14 -3.30
CA ALA A 79 -23.54 12.77 -4.53
C ALA A 79 -24.89 12.20 -4.97
N VAL A 80 -25.15 10.90 -4.76
CA VAL A 80 -26.47 10.30 -5.01
C VAL A 80 -27.55 10.99 -4.16
N ILE A 81 -27.33 11.12 -2.85
CA ILE A 81 -28.31 11.77 -1.97
C ILE A 81 -28.51 13.23 -2.36
N ASN A 82 -27.42 13.99 -2.54
CA ASN A 82 -27.51 15.43 -2.81
C ASN A 82 -28.22 15.76 -4.12
N ASN A 83 -28.11 14.90 -5.13
CA ASN A 83 -28.69 15.17 -6.44
C ASN A 83 -30.06 14.53 -6.64
N PHE A 84 -30.41 13.47 -5.88
CA PHE A 84 -31.66 12.72 -6.08
C PHE A 84 -32.59 12.74 -4.83
N ALA A 85 -32.33 13.61 -3.86
CA ALA A 85 -33.19 13.78 -2.69
C ALA A 85 -34.63 14.17 -3.04
N LEU A 86 -34.81 15.01 -4.08
CA LEU A 86 -36.12 15.47 -4.56
C LEU A 86 -36.96 14.34 -5.18
N GLU A 87 -36.27 13.32 -5.69
CA GLU A 87 -36.86 12.09 -6.22
C GLU A 87 -37.21 11.09 -5.13
N GLY A 88 -36.90 11.41 -3.88
CA GLY A 88 -37.22 10.60 -2.71
C GLY A 88 -36.18 9.63 -2.26
N ILE A 89 -34.93 9.77 -2.71
CA ILE A 89 -33.78 9.00 -2.19
C ILE A 89 -33.30 9.65 -0.89
N TYR A 90 -33.34 8.88 0.20
CA TYR A 90 -32.95 9.36 1.52
C TYR A 90 -31.59 8.91 1.95
N ASP A 91 -31.15 7.76 1.43
CA ASP A 91 -29.89 7.15 1.82
C ASP A 91 -29.29 6.35 0.67
N CYS A 92 -27.95 6.30 0.63
CA CYS A 92 -27.21 5.55 -0.37
C CYS A 92 -26.00 4.90 0.29
N ALA A 93 -25.87 3.60 0.11
CA ALA A 93 -24.70 2.84 0.51
C ALA A 93 -24.19 1.98 -0.66
N ILE A 94 -22.88 1.75 -0.70
CA ILE A 94 -22.22 0.99 -1.77
C ILE A 94 -21.61 -0.28 -1.18
N LEU A 95 -21.96 -1.40 -1.77
CA LEU A 95 -21.52 -2.74 -1.42
C LEU A 95 -20.64 -3.28 -2.54
N LEU A 96 -19.42 -3.69 -2.22
CA LEU A 96 -18.50 -4.32 -3.16
C LEU A 96 -18.11 -5.72 -2.66
N PRO A 97 -17.79 -6.67 -3.55
CA PRO A 97 -17.29 -7.98 -3.17
C PRO A 97 -15.90 -7.87 -2.53
N ASP A 98 -15.72 -8.57 -1.39
CA ASP A 98 -14.44 -8.79 -0.75
C ASP A 98 -13.59 -9.84 -1.49
N GLU A 99 -12.41 -10.16 -0.98
CA GLU A 99 -11.51 -11.19 -1.53
C GLU A 99 -12.14 -12.60 -1.55
N HIS A 100 -13.19 -12.83 -0.76
CA HIS A 100 -13.91 -14.10 -0.69
C HIS A 100 -15.22 -14.08 -1.50
N GLY A 101 -15.48 -12.98 -2.24
CA GLY A 101 -16.70 -12.80 -3.04
C GLY A 101 -17.94 -12.45 -2.21
N ARG A 102 -17.82 -12.14 -0.92
CA ARG A 102 -18.92 -11.68 -0.07
C ARG A 102 -19.05 -10.18 -0.18
N LEU A 103 -20.29 -9.69 -0.23
CA LEU A 103 -20.54 -8.25 -0.29
C LEU A 103 -20.25 -7.59 1.05
N ALA A 104 -19.29 -6.68 1.03
CA ALA A 104 -18.93 -5.83 2.15
C ALA A 104 -19.38 -4.40 1.90
N LEU A 105 -19.86 -3.73 2.94
CA LEU A 105 -20.20 -2.32 2.89
C LEU A 105 -18.91 -1.50 2.79
N GLN A 106 -18.79 -0.67 1.76
CA GLN A 106 -17.61 0.16 1.51
C GLN A 106 -17.85 1.65 1.74
N ALA A 107 -19.08 2.11 1.52
CA ALA A 107 -19.46 3.50 1.73
C ALA A 107 -20.93 3.63 2.16
N ASP A 108 -21.22 4.62 3.01
CA ASP A 108 -22.57 4.98 3.47
C ASP A 108 -22.65 6.50 3.64
N ALA A 109 -23.58 7.13 2.95
CA ALA A 109 -23.70 8.58 2.94
C ALA A 109 -24.26 9.19 4.23
N ARG A 110 -24.85 8.41 5.13
CA ARG A 110 -25.44 8.92 6.39
C ARG A 110 -24.75 8.43 7.65
N GLN A 111 -24.17 7.24 7.61
CA GLN A 111 -23.56 6.62 8.79
C GLN A 111 -22.14 6.19 8.50
N PRO A 112 -21.24 6.25 9.49
CA PRO A 112 -19.93 5.63 9.34
C PRO A 112 -20.07 4.15 8.99
N VAL A 113 -19.36 3.68 7.98
CA VAL A 113 -19.42 2.28 7.46
C VAL A 113 -19.38 1.23 8.58
N LYS A 114 -18.67 1.50 9.68
CA LYS A 114 -18.57 0.60 10.83
C LYS A 114 -19.84 0.44 11.67
N GLN A 115 -20.85 1.31 11.49
CA GLN A 115 -22.08 1.31 12.31
C GLN A 115 -23.29 0.73 11.58
N MET A 116 -23.21 0.58 10.26
CA MET A 116 -24.30 0.02 9.47
C MET A 116 -24.21 -1.51 9.46
N VAL A 117 -25.29 -2.17 9.89
CA VAL A 117 -25.44 -3.63 9.81
C VAL A 117 -26.55 -3.95 8.82
N LEU A 118 -26.22 -4.70 7.78
CA LEU A 118 -27.22 -5.21 6.84
C LEU A 118 -28.06 -6.30 7.51
N SER A 119 -29.36 -6.31 7.25
CA SER A 119 -30.19 -7.42 7.67
C SER A 119 -29.88 -8.69 6.83
N SER A 120 -30.17 -9.88 7.38
CA SER A 120 -29.99 -11.14 6.65
C SER A 120 -30.75 -11.19 5.31
N ASP A 121 -31.88 -10.50 5.23
CA ASP A 121 -32.69 -10.42 4.00
C ASP A 121 -32.07 -9.47 2.99
N GLU A 122 -31.46 -8.36 3.44
CA GLU A 122 -30.71 -7.45 2.57
C GLU A 122 -29.45 -8.11 2.00
N GLU A 123 -28.72 -8.88 2.82
CA GLU A 123 -27.54 -9.61 2.34
C GLU A 123 -27.90 -10.64 1.25
N LYS A 124 -28.94 -11.45 1.48
CA LYS A 124 -29.42 -12.42 0.49
C LYS A 124 -29.91 -11.74 -0.79
N ALA A 125 -30.65 -10.63 -0.64
CA ALA A 125 -31.11 -9.85 -1.77
C ALA A 125 -29.95 -9.23 -2.55
N ALA A 126 -28.95 -8.69 -1.86
CA ALA A 126 -27.76 -8.11 -2.49
C ALA A 126 -26.94 -9.18 -3.25
N GLN A 127 -26.78 -10.38 -2.69
CA GLN A 127 -26.15 -11.49 -3.40
C GLN A 127 -26.96 -11.90 -4.64
N SER A 128 -28.28 -11.90 -4.55
CA SER A 128 -29.14 -12.19 -5.71
C SER A 128 -29.01 -11.12 -6.80
N VAL A 129 -28.86 -9.85 -6.42
CA VAL A 129 -28.58 -8.74 -7.36
C VAL A 129 -27.25 -8.95 -8.06
N MET A 130 -26.22 -9.36 -7.35
CA MET A 130 -24.90 -9.67 -7.95
C MET A 130 -24.98 -10.78 -8.99
N LEU A 131 -25.72 -11.86 -8.70
CA LEU A 131 -25.83 -13.03 -9.57
C LEU A 131 -26.74 -12.78 -10.79
N GLN A 132 -27.90 -12.14 -10.55
CA GLN A 132 -28.92 -11.97 -11.60
C GLN A 132 -28.79 -10.65 -12.35
N GLY A 133 -28.09 -9.68 -11.75
CA GLY A 133 -27.95 -8.34 -12.28
C GLY A 133 -29.28 -7.59 -12.40
N ARG A 134 -30.27 -7.88 -11.60
CA ARG A 134 -31.59 -7.22 -11.61
C ARG A 134 -31.78 -6.43 -10.33
N VAL A 135 -32.52 -5.33 -10.43
CA VAL A 135 -32.93 -4.54 -9.27
C VAL A 135 -33.86 -5.35 -8.38
N ILE A 136 -33.62 -5.35 -7.08
CA ILE A 136 -34.47 -6.02 -6.09
C ILE A 136 -34.93 -4.98 -5.07
N GLU A 137 -36.23 -5.05 -4.72
CA GLU A 137 -36.82 -4.20 -3.69
C GLU A 137 -37.08 -5.02 -2.42
N VAL A 138 -36.69 -4.46 -1.29
CA VAL A 138 -36.90 -5.02 0.04
C VAL A 138 -37.75 -4.04 0.83
N TYR A 139 -38.92 -4.48 1.28
CA TYR A 139 -39.86 -3.65 2.04
C TYR A 139 -39.62 -3.84 3.55
N ALA A 140 -39.42 -2.74 4.25
CA ALA A 140 -39.39 -2.74 5.70
C ALA A 140 -40.84 -2.70 6.27
N THR A 141 -41.13 -3.59 7.18
CA THR A 141 -42.45 -3.64 7.86
C THR A 141 -42.54 -2.67 9.03
N SER A 142 -41.48 -2.00 9.41
CA SER A 142 -41.41 -0.96 10.45
C SER A 142 -40.28 0.04 10.15
N ASN A 143 -40.39 1.23 10.70
CA ASN A 143 -39.52 2.39 10.48
C ASN A 143 -38.02 2.02 10.43
N VAL A 144 -37.38 2.30 9.31
CA VAL A 144 -35.96 2.02 9.04
C VAL A 144 -35.02 2.84 9.95
N TYR A 145 -35.53 3.83 10.65
CA TYR A 145 -34.78 4.59 11.65
C TYR A 145 -35.60 4.74 12.93
N PRO A 146 -35.49 3.82 13.86
CA PRO A 146 -35.63 4.14 15.24
C PRO A 146 -34.43 3.72 16.07
N ALA A 147 -34.20 4.49 17.07
CA ALA A 147 -33.57 3.98 18.25
C ALA A 147 -34.24 2.66 18.68
N GLN A 148 -33.46 1.56 18.73
CA GLN A 148 -33.74 0.36 19.52
C GLN A 148 -35.07 -0.35 19.25
N LYS A 149 -35.10 -1.30 18.34
CA LYS A 149 -35.63 -2.66 18.51
C LYS A 149 -35.56 -3.42 17.18
N GLU A 150 -35.01 -4.59 17.21
CA GLU A 150 -34.94 -5.56 16.12
C GLU A 150 -36.35 -6.04 15.73
N GLU A 151 -36.83 -5.63 14.56
CA GLU A 151 -37.95 -6.29 13.90
C GLU A 151 -37.59 -6.73 12.49
N PRO A 152 -38.02 -7.91 12.03
CA PRO A 152 -37.52 -8.52 10.81
C PRO A 152 -38.07 -7.84 9.55
N TYR A 153 -37.18 -7.53 8.62
CA TYR A 153 -37.53 -7.12 7.26
C TYR A 153 -38.15 -8.29 6.49
N ARG A 154 -39.23 -8.00 5.73
CA ARG A 154 -39.83 -9.01 4.84
C ARG A 154 -39.33 -8.81 3.42
N PHE A 155 -38.69 -9.84 2.90
CA PHE A 155 -38.34 -9.95 1.49
C PHE A 155 -39.60 -10.19 0.64
N ARG A 156 -39.89 -9.29 -0.31
CA ARG A 156 -40.97 -9.48 -1.27
C ARG A 156 -40.43 -9.36 -2.69
N ARG A 157 -40.53 -10.45 -3.41
CA ARG A 157 -40.40 -10.46 -4.86
C ARG A 157 -41.57 -9.65 -5.44
N VAL A 158 -41.32 -8.75 -6.41
CA VAL A 158 -42.34 -7.93 -7.05
C VAL A 158 -43.44 -8.81 -7.62
N LEU A 159 -44.49 -9.10 -6.88
CA LEU A 159 -45.78 -9.58 -7.36
C LEU A 159 -46.84 -9.27 -6.29
N SER A 160 -47.74 -8.34 -6.64
CA SER A 160 -49.05 -8.03 -6.07
C SER A 160 -49.16 -7.16 -4.80
N ALA A 161 -49.65 -5.99 -5.03
CA ALA A 161 -50.71 -5.30 -4.34
C ALA A 161 -50.97 -5.58 -2.85
N LYS A 162 -50.17 -4.95 -1.98
CA LYS A 162 -50.67 -4.30 -0.76
C LYS A 162 -49.67 -3.17 -0.43
N GLU A 163 -49.82 -2.11 -1.20
CA GLU A 163 -48.90 -0.93 -1.17
C GLU A 163 -49.17 0.03 -0.02
N SER A 164 -49.90 -0.35 1.02
CA SER A 164 -50.58 0.65 1.85
C SER A 164 -49.89 1.06 3.14
N GLU A 165 -48.84 0.36 3.61
CA GLU A 165 -48.33 0.62 4.98
C GLU A 165 -46.83 0.93 5.10
N ALA A 166 -45.97 0.63 4.12
CA ALA A 166 -44.56 0.98 4.20
C ALA A 166 -44.28 2.39 3.71
N GLN A 167 -43.80 3.26 4.60
CA GLN A 167 -43.42 4.62 4.23
C GLN A 167 -42.09 4.69 3.46
N GLN A 168 -41.24 3.67 3.56
CA GLN A 168 -39.94 3.56 2.91
C GLN A 168 -39.67 2.13 2.48
N TYR A 169 -38.87 1.97 1.42
CA TYR A 169 -38.38 0.67 0.95
C TYR A 169 -36.93 0.79 0.52
N ILE A 170 -36.25 -0.32 0.50
CA ILE A 170 -34.85 -0.43 0.12
C ILE A 170 -34.77 -0.99 -1.28
N GLN A 171 -34.03 -0.30 -2.14
CA GLN A 171 -33.72 -0.78 -3.48
C GLN A 171 -32.26 -1.14 -3.58
N LEU A 172 -32.01 -2.34 -4.07
CA LEU A 172 -30.67 -2.86 -4.35
C LEU A 172 -30.46 -2.86 -5.86
N ILE A 173 -29.57 -2.01 -6.32
CA ILE A 173 -29.32 -1.73 -7.73
C ILE A 173 -27.96 -2.27 -8.12
N PRO A 174 -27.85 -3.11 -9.18
CA PRO A 174 -26.57 -3.58 -9.65
C PRO A 174 -25.74 -2.47 -10.28
N LEU A 175 -24.52 -2.30 -9.81
CA LEU A 175 -23.51 -1.48 -10.45
C LEU A 175 -22.86 -2.29 -11.57
N ARG A 176 -23.17 -1.95 -12.82
CA ARG A 176 -22.78 -2.73 -13.99
C ARG A 176 -21.75 -2.06 -14.84
N GLN A 177 -20.75 -2.82 -15.27
CA GLN A 177 -19.85 -2.45 -16.35
C GLN A 177 -20.01 -3.46 -17.50
N GLY A 178 -20.66 -3.05 -18.56
CA GLY A 178 -21.03 -3.95 -19.64
C GLY A 178 -21.97 -5.07 -19.16
N GLN A 179 -21.51 -6.31 -19.22
CA GLN A 179 -22.28 -7.49 -18.79
C GLN A 179 -21.98 -7.91 -17.33
N THR A 180 -20.93 -7.39 -16.72
CA THR A 180 -20.51 -7.78 -15.37
C THR A 180 -21.10 -6.85 -14.30
N VAL A 181 -21.51 -7.42 -13.17
CA VAL A 181 -21.92 -6.66 -11.98
C VAL A 181 -20.70 -6.52 -11.07
N VAL A 182 -20.29 -5.29 -10.81
CA VAL A 182 -19.09 -4.95 -10.03
C VAL A 182 -19.41 -4.78 -8.56
N GLY A 183 -20.65 -4.38 -8.25
CA GLY A 183 -21.13 -4.13 -6.90
C GLY A 183 -22.62 -3.87 -6.85
N VAL A 184 -23.11 -3.47 -5.70
CA VAL A 184 -24.53 -3.17 -5.46
C VAL A 184 -24.65 -1.81 -4.78
N ALA A 185 -25.47 -0.92 -5.34
CA ALA A 185 -25.90 0.30 -4.67
C ALA A 185 -27.18 0.00 -3.89
N ARG A 186 -27.17 0.27 -2.59
CA ARG A 186 -28.31 0.19 -1.69
C ARG A 186 -28.91 1.58 -1.54
N LEU A 187 -30.16 1.75 -1.91
CA LEU A 187 -30.87 3.01 -1.79
C LEU A 187 -32.06 2.85 -0.85
N VAL A 188 -32.28 3.83 0.03
CA VAL A 188 -33.51 3.96 0.81
C VAL A 188 -34.41 4.99 0.13
N VAL A 189 -35.57 4.57 -0.29
CA VAL A 189 -36.49 5.37 -1.11
C VAL A 189 -37.82 5.53 -0.42
N ASN A 190 -38.44 6.72 -0.55
CA ASN A 190 -39.78 7.00 -0.03
C ASN A 190 -40.86 6.37 -0.94
N ALA A 191 -41.71 5.55 -0.37
CA ALA A 191 -42.82 4.91 -1.08
C ALA A 191 -43.82 5.89 -1.72
N ARG A 192 -43.92 7.13 -1.22
CA ARG A 192 -44.76 8.18 -1.78
C ARG A 192 -44.16 8.91 -2.97
N ALA A 193 -42.85 8.80 -3.15
CA ALA A 193 -42.15 9.38 -4.29
C ALA A 193 -42.23 8.42 -5.48
N ARG A 194 -43.40 8.20 -6.04
CA ARG A 194 -43.68 7.31 -7.19
C ARG A 194 -42.98 7.68 -8.51
N ARG A 195 -41.88 8.42 -8.46
CA ARG A 195 -41.25 9.00 -9.66
C ARG A 195 -40.00 8.28 -10.14
N PHE A 196 -39.57 7.23 -9.44
CA PHE A 196 -38.45 6.43 -9.89
C PHE A 196 -38.91 5.06 -10.43
N PRO A 197 -39.15 4.90 -11.71
CA PRO A 197 -39.19 3.58 -12.32
C PRO A 197 -37.74 3.11 -12.49
N ILE A 198 -37.34 2.12 -11.68
CA ILE A 198 -35.95 1.68 -11.60
C ILE A 198 -35.67 0.51 -12.55
N GLU A 199 -36.53 0.28 -13.49
CA GLU A 199 -36.23 -0.63 -14.58
C GLU A 199 -35.43 0.09 -15.65
N ARG A 200 -34.17 -0.33 -15.82
CA ARG A 200 -33.37 -0.02 -17.00
C ARG A 200 -34.11 -0.62 -18.17
N ASN A 201 -34.57 0.18 -19.11
CA ASN A 201 -35.28 -0.27 -20.29
C ASN A 201 -34.43 -1.26 -21.08
N ILE A 202 -34.66 -2.57 -20.88
CA ILE A 202 -34.10 -3.61 -21.69
C ILE A 202 -35.06 -3.77 -22.86
N GLU A 203 -34.69 -3.16 -24.01
CA GLU A 203 -35.28 -3.29 -25.34
C GLU A 203 -36.79 -3.51 -25.44
N GLY A 204 -37.52 -2.45 -25.79
CA GLY A 204 -38.80 -2.56 -26.49
C GLY A 204 -40.05 -2.03 -25.81
N GLN A 205 -40.04 -1.58 -24.55
CA GLN A 205 -41.21 -0.93 -23.94
C GLN A 205 -41.04 0.59 -23.92
N LYS A 206 -41.95 1.30 -24.60
CA LYS A 206 -42.12 2.76 -24.51
C LYS A 206 -42.62 3.16 -23.12
N LEU A 207 -41.75 3.13 -22.12
CA LEU A 207 -42.00 3.81 -20.86
C LEU A 207 -41.65 5.28 -21.02
N SER A 208 -42.52 6.16 -20.55
CA SER A 208 -42.36 7.61 -20.55
C SER A 208 -40.96 7.97 -19.99
N PHE A 209 -40.05 8.43 -20.86
CA PHE A 209 -38.72 8.89 -20.50
C PHE A 209 -38.83 10.05 -19.52
N ASN A 210 -38.73 9.77 -18.24
CA ASN A 210 -38.51 10.80 -17.23
C ASN A 210 -37.02 11.17 -17.28
N HIS A 211 -36.71 12.43 -17.57
CA HIS A 211 -35.35 12.94 -17.77
C HIS A 211 -34.44 12.61 -16.57
N SER A 212 -34.99 12.71 -15.34
CA SER A 212 -34.30 12.34 -14.10
C SER A 212 -33.84 10.87 -14.05
N ASN A 213 -34.60 9.95 -14.63
CA ASN A 213 -34.24 8.52 -14.64
C ASN A 213 -33.05 8.25 -15.57
N ALA A 214 -33.02 8.88 -16.75
CA ALA A 214 -31.87 8.76 -17.67
C ALA A 214 -30.58 9.31 -17.05
N PHE A 215 -30.68 10.46 -16.38
CA PHE A 215 -29.56 11.07 -15.66
C PHE A 215 -29.05 10.18 -14.53
N PHE A 216 -29.95 9.61 -13.71
CA PHE A 216 -29.58 8.70 -12.62
C PHE A 216 -28.79 7.49 -13.12
N TRP A 217 -29.22 6.84 -14.19
CA TRP A 217 -28.50 5.71 -14.77
C TRP A 217 -27.14 6.10 -15.36
N THR A 218 -27.09 7.26 -16.03
CA THR A 218 -25.81 7.80 -16.53
C THR A 218 -24.85 8.08 -15.38
N PHE A 219 -25.34 8.62 -14.28
CA PHE A 219 -24.56 8.88 -13.07
C PHE A 219 -24.03 7.57 -12.46
N LEU A 220 -24.86 6.55 -12.30
CA LEU A 220 -24.43 5.23 -11.79
C LEU A 220 -23.45 4.54 -12.72
N ASP A 221 -23.61 4.64 -14.04
CA ASP A 221 -22.67 4.08 -15.01
C ASP A 221 -21.29 4.76 -14.87
N GLN A 222 -21.24 6.09 -14.71
CA GLN A 222 -19.99 6.80 -14.45
C GLN A 222 -19.36 6.43 -13.11
N ALA A 223 -20.15 6.34 -12.04
CA ALA A 223 -19.69 5.89 -10.74
C ALA A 223 -19.12 4.46 -10.80
N THR A 224 -19.80 3.57 -11.52
CA THR A 224 -19.34 2.18 -11.70
C THR A 224 -18.02 2.12 -12.47
N ALA A 225 -17.90 2.87 -13.57
CA ALA A 225 -16.67 2.93 -14.36
C ALA A 225 -15.48 3.45 -13.54
N MET A 226 -15.74 4.37 -12.61
CA MET A 226 -14.76 4.90 -11.69
C MET A 226 -14.30 3.86 -10.66
N ILE A 227 -15.23 3.14 -10.04
CA ILE A 227 -14.93 2.07 -9.09
C ILE A 227 -14.03 1.02 -9.74
N GLU A 228 -14.36 0.61 -10.96
CA GLU A 228 -13.59 -0.39 -11.69
C GLU A 228 -12.20 0.11 -12.07
N ARG A 229 -12.07 1.39 -12.47
CA ARG A 229 -10.76 1.99 -12.73
C ARG A 229 -9.88 1.98 -11.47
N ALA A 230 -10.43 2.36 -10.33
CA ALA A 230 -9.70 2.37 -9.06
C ALA A 230 -9.27 0.96 -8.66
N ARG A 231 -10.13 -0.05 -8.84
CA ARG A 231 -9.81 -1.45 -8.61
C ARG A 231 -8.70 -1.96 -9.51
N LEU A 232 -8.83 -1.75 -10.81
CA LEU A 232 -7.79 -2.15 -11.79
C LEU A 232 -6.45 -1.48 -11.51
N HIS A 233 -6.45 -0.22 -11.08
CA HIS A 233 -5.22 0.47 -10.70
C HIS A 233 -4.57 -0.15 -9.46
N ARG A 234 -5.36 -0.49 -8.44
CA ARG A 234 -4.86 -1.21 -7.24
C ARG A 234 -4.25 -2.56 -7.62
N ASP A 235 -4.96 -3.35 -8.42
CA ASP A 235 -4.50 -4.67 -8.87
C ASP A 235 -3.20 -4.56 -9.68
N ALA A 236 -3.10 -3.57 -10.57
CA ALA A 236 -1.89 -3.31 -11.36
C ALA A 236 -0.69 -2.96 -10.46
N LEU A 237 -0.87 -2.11 -9.46
CA LEU A 237 0.18 -1.78 -8.48
C LEU A 237 0.62 -3.00 -7.68
N GLN A 238 -0.31 -3.85 -7.27
CA GLN A 238 -0.01 -5.08 -6.54
C GLN A 238 0.80 -6.06 -7.39
N ILE A 239 0.42 -6.23 -8.65
CA ILE A 239 1.17 -7.05 -9.62
C ILE A 239 2.58 -6.48 -9.83
N GLU A 240 2.72 -5.16 -9.98
CA GLU A 240 4.03 -4.52 -10.15
C GLU A 240 4.93 -4.74 -8.93
N LEU A 241 4.39 -4.62 -7.71
CA LEU A 241 5.13 -4.90 -6.47
C LEU A 241 5.58 -6.36 -6.40
N LEU A 242 4.70 -7.30 -6.75
CA LEU A 242 5.04 -8.73 -6.78
C LEU A 242 6.13 -9.03 -7.82
N GLN A 243 6.04 -8.47 -9.01
CA GLN A 243 7.05 -8.61 -10.06
C GLN A 243 8.41 -8.04 -9.64
N ARG A 244 8.43 -6.87 -9.01
CA ARG A 244 9.66 -6.27 -8.48
C ARG A 244 10.29 -7.16 -7.40
N THR A 245 9.47 -7.70 -6.51
CA THR A 245 9.94 -8.60 -5.45
C THR A 245 10.52 -9.90 -6.03
N ASP A 246 9.87 -10.48 -7.03
CA ASP A 246 10.34 -11.70 -7.70
C ASP A 246 11.63 -11.45 -8.51
N ALA A 247 11.71 -10.33 -9.21
CA ALA A 247 12.93 -9.92 -9.93
C ALA A 247 14.10 -9.72 -8.97
N LEU A 248 13.89 -9.07 -7.83
CA LEU A 248 14.91 -8.96 -6.77
C LEU A 248 15.34 -10.34 -6.26
N ARG A 249 14.39 -11.21 -5.93
CA ARG A 249 14.66 -12.57 -5.47
C ARG A 249 15.49 -13.38 -6.47
N SER A 250 15.14 -13.29 -7.75
CA SER A 250 15.87 -13.99 -8.82
C SER A 250 17.29 -13.44 -9.01
N ALA A 251 17.46 -12.11 -8.97
CA ALA A 251 18.79 -11.50 -9.02
C ALA A 251 19.66 -11.91 -7.83
N LEU A 252 19.08 -11.99 -6.63
CA LEU A 252 19.74 -12.45 -5.42
C LEU A 252 20.21 -13.91 -5.53
N LEU A 253 19.34 -14.82 -5.97
CA LEU A 253 19.68 -16.24 -6.17
C LEU A 253 20.80 -16.41 -7.21
N SER A 254 20.79 -15.61 -8.26
CA SER A 254 21.84 -15.60 -9.28
C SER A 254 23.18 -15.15 -8.71
N SER A 255 23.19 -14.06 -7.92
CA SER A 255 24.41 -13.55 -7.26
C SER A 255 24.99 -14.56 -6.28
N VAL A 256 24.14 -15.14 -5.42
CA VAL A 256 24.55 -16.19 -4.46
C VAL A 256 25.15 -17.39 -5.19
N SER A 257 24.50 -17.86 -6.26
CA SER A 257 24.98 -18.99 -7.05
C SER A 257 26.35 -18.70 -7.68
N HIS A 258 26.57 -17.48 -8.16
CA HIS A 258 27.87 -17.05 -8.69
C HIS A 258 28.93 -17.03 -7.60
N ASP A 259 28.62 -16.47 -6.43
CA ASP A 259 29.57 -16.31 -5.31
C ASP A 259 29.93 -17.65 -4.63
N LEU A 260 29.05 -18.66 -4.71
CA LEU A 260 29.33 -20.03 -4.30
C LEU A 260 30.16 -20.79 -5.35
N ARG A 261 29.93 -20.57 -6.64
CA ARG A 261 30.63 -21.29 -7.72
C ARG A 261 32.10 -20.95 -7.78
N THR A 262 32.48 -19.70 -7.52
CA THR A 262 33.89 -19.26 -7.59
C THR A 262 34.81 -20.02 -6.63
N PRO A 263 34.57 -20.03 -5.29
CA PRO A 263 35.39 -20.79 -4.35
C PRO A 263 35.35 -22.30 -4.62
N LEU A 264 34.17 -22.82 -4.99
CA LEU A 264 34.04 -24.24 -5.32
C LEU A 264 34.92 -24.63 -6.53
N SER A 265 35.00 -23.76 -7.55
CA SER A 265 35.88 -24.00 -8.71
C SER A 265 37.35 -23.94 -8.34
N SER A 266 37.74 -23.03 -7.43
CA SER A 266 39.12 -22.95 -6.92
C SER A 266 39.51 -24.18 -6.10
N ILE A 267 38.60 -24.64 -5.20
CA ILE A 267 38.80 -25.89 -4.46
C ILE A 267 38.99 -27.07 -5.42
N LYS A 268 38.08 -27.18 -6.42
CA LYS A 268 38.15 -28.25 -7.41
C LYS A 268 39.46 -28.21 -8.21
N ALA A 269 39.90 -27.02 -8.63
CA ALA A 269 41.14 -26.85 -9.37
C ALA A 269 42.38 -27.28 -8.53
N ALA A 270 42.49 -26.80 -7.29
CA ALA A 270 43.56 -27.14 -6.38
C ALA A 270 43.62 -28.67 -6.06
N ALA A 271 42.41 -29.24 -5.78
CA ALA A 271 42.31 -30.69 -5.55
C ALA A 271 42.66 -31.50 -6.81
N SER A 272 42.20 -31.07 -7.99
CA SER A 272 42.54 -31.72 -9.25
C SER A 272 44.07 -31.66 -9.55
N SER A 273 44.73 -30.54 -9.21
CA SER A 273 46.17 -30.39 -9.36
C SER A 273 46.92 -31.34 -8.41
N LEU A 274 46.45 -31.51 -7.17
CA LEU A 274 47.04 -32.47 -6.21
C LEU A 274 46.90 -33.94 -6.66
N LEU A 275 45.86 -34.26 -7.43
CA LEU A 275 45.58 -35.60 -7.94
C LEU A 275 46.25 -35.90 -9.29
N GLN A 276 47.03 -34.97 -9.86
CA GLN A 276 47.74 -35.16 -11.14
C GLN A 276 48.93 -36.11 -10.95
N GLU A 277 48.85 -37.32 -11.51
CA GLU A 277 49.87 -38.34 -11.39
C GLU A 277 51.11 -38.06 -12.26
N ASP A 278 50.96 -37.28 -13.32
CA ASP A 278 52.04 -36.96 -14.28
C ASP A 278 52.97 -35.82 -13.83
N VAL A 279 52.68 -35.19 -12.66
CA VAL A 279 53.44 -34.05 -12.13
C VAL A 279 53.90 -34.34 -10.72
N GLU A 280 55.17 -34.37 -10.49
CA GLU A 280 55.78 -34.46 -9.14
C GLU A 280 55.79 -33.02 -8.53
N TRP A 281 54.84 -32.72 -7.67
CA TRP A 281 54.81 -31.48 -6.90
C TRP A 281 55.74 -31.57 -5.69
N ASP A 282 56.49 -30.51 -5.41
CA ASP A 282 57.23 -30.39 -4.18
C ASP A 282 56.30 -30.23 -2.96
N GLU A 283 56.78 -30.46 -1.75
CA GLU A 283 55.97 -30.39 -0.52
C GLU A 283 55.46 -28.98 -0.24
N GLU A 284 56.17 -27.95 -0.67
CA GLU A 284 55.74 -26.54 -0.52
C GLU A 284 54.55 -26.25 -1.44
N THR A 285 54.58 -26.70 -2.68
CA THR A 285 53.46 -26.57 -3.63
C THR A 285 52.23 -27.37 -3.20
N LYS A 286 52.41 -28.63 -2.71
CA LYS A 286 51.30 -29.42 -2.16
C LYS A 286 50.67 -28.73 -0.97
N ARG A 287 51.48 -28.20 -0.06
CA ARG A 287 50.97 -27.40 1.08
C ARG A 287 50.25 -26.15 0.64
N SER A 288 50.73 -25.47 -0.39
CA SER A 288 50.09 -24.30 -0.97
C SER A 288 48.68 -24.63 -1.51
N PHE A 289 48.51 -25.75 -2.22
CA PHE A 289 47.20 -26.21 -2.69
C PHE A 289 46.26 -26.58 -1.53
N ALA A 290 46.76 -27.30 -0.51
CA ALA A 290 45.97 -27.64 0.67
C ALA A 290 45.46 -26.39 1.41
N LEU A 291 46.35 -25.41 1.62
CA LEU A 291 45.98 -24.12 2.23
C LEU A 291 45.02 -23.32 1.37
N ALA A 292 45.08 -23.44 0.04
CA ALA A 292 44.10 -22.81 -0.85
C ALA A 292 42.72 -23.45 -0.71
N ILE A 293 42.66 -24.79 -0.62
CA ILE A 293 41.41 -25.53 -0.40
C ILE A 293 40.79 -25.14 0.94
N GLU A 294 41.59 -25.15 2.02
CA GLU A 294 41.13 -24.78 3.37
C GLU A 294 40.53 -23.37 3.40
N ARG A 295 41.27 -22.39 2.87
CA ARG A 295 40.77 -20.97 2.80
C ARG A 295 39.48 -20.80 2.04
N GLU A 296 39.32 -21.47 0.89
CA GLU A 296 38.09 -21.35 0.11
C GLU A 296 36.94 -22.17 0.72
N ALA A 297 37.21 -23.26 1.44
CA ALA A 297 36.22 -23.99 2.22
C ALA A 297 35.69 -23.14 3.39
N ASP A 298 36.56 -22.48 4.15
CA ASP A 298 36.19 -21.58 5.22
C ASP A 298 35.35 -20.36 4.69
N ARG A 299 35.76 -19.87 3.53
CA ARG A 299 34.99 -18.82 2.85
C ARG A 299 33.58 -19.28 2.49
N LEU A 300 33.42 -20.49 1.96
CA LEU A 300 32.14 -21.11 1.64
C LEU A 300 31.28 -21.28 2.90
N ASN A 301 31.84 -21.77 3.98
CA ASN A 301 31.13 -21.93 5.25
C ASN A 301 30.60 -20.60 5.78
N ARG A 302 31.42 -19.53 5.73
CA ARG A 302 30.96 -18.18 6.10
C ARG A 302 29.82 -17.65 5.20
N LEU A 303 29.89 -17.93 3.88
CA LEU A 303 28.84 -17.55 2.96
C LEU A 303 27.52 -18.24 3.26
N VAL A 304 27.54 -19.54 3.50
CA VAL A 304 26.38 -20.33 3.88
C VAL A 304 25.82 -19.87 5.23
N GLY A 305 26.69 -19.65 6.22
CA GLY A 305 26.31 -19.12 7.53
C GLY A 305 25.56 -17.78 7.41
N ASN A 306 26.14 -16.80 6.71
CA ASN A 306 25.54 -15.50 6.48
C ASN A 306 24.18 -15.60 5.75
N LEU A 307 24.01 -16.57 4.83
CA LEU A 307 22.75 -16.79 4.12
C LEU A 307 21.67 -17.36 5.06
N LEU A 308 22.05 -18.32 5.92
CA LEU A 308 21.14 -18.89 6.92
C LEU A 308 20.72 -17.85 7.96
N ASP A 309 21.66 -17.04 8.45
CA ASP A 309 21.36 -15.95 9.39
C ASP A 309 20.42 -14.93 8.75
N MET A 310 20.67 -14.58 7.48
CA MET A 310 19.80 -13.69 6.74
C MET A 310 18.39 -14.25 6.59
N SER A 311 18.25 -15.54 6.32
CA SER A 311 16.95 -16.23 6.23
C SER A 311 16.22 -16.22 7.59
N ARG A 312 16.94 -16.39 8.70
CA ARG A 312 16.38 -16.32 10.07
C ARG A 312 15.94 -14.88 10.42
N ILE A 313 16.73 -13.87 10.03
CA ILE A 313 16.42 -12.46 10.20
C ILE A 313 15.11 -12.11 9.45
N GLU A 314 15.01 -12.52 8.16
CA GLU A 314 13.80 -12.27 7.34
C GLU A 314 12.54 -12.96 7.88
N GLY A 315 12.69 -14.17 8.38
CA GLY A 315 11.61 -14.93 8.99
C GLY A 315 11.21 -14.45 10.39
N GLY A 316 11.90 -13.45 10.96
CA GLY A 316 11.69 -13.01 12.35
C GLY A 316 12.03 -14.09 13.38
N ALA A 317 12.77 -15.12 12.96
CA ALA A 317 13.11 -16.28 13.78
C ALA A 317 14.47 -16.13 14.50
N LEU A 318 15.20 -15.05 14.22
CA LEU A 318 16.47 -14.79 14.88
C LEU A 318 16.20 -14.39 16.34
N LYS A 319 16.67 -15.20 17.26
CA LYS A 319 16.68 -14.93 18.69
C LYS A 319 18.11 -14.97 19.21
N ALA A 320 18.48 -14.02 20.04
CA ALA A 320 19.76 -14.03 20.74
C ALA A 320 19.61 -14.87 22.02
N GLU A 321 20.47 -15.88 22.17
CA GLU A 321 20.60 -16.65 23.42
C GLU A 321 21.58 -15.89 24.32
N LYS A 322 21.04 -14.91 25.05
CA LYS A 322 21.84 -13.95 25.80
C LYS A 322 22.30 -14.53 27.13
N GLU A 323 23.57 -14.33 27.43
CA GLU A 323 24.20 -14.58 28.72
C GLU A 323 25.09 -13.40 29.10
N TRP A 324 25.52 -13.33 30.36
CA TRP A 324 26.35 -12.24 30.85
C TRP A 324 27.83 -12.45 30.51
N TYR A 325 28.37 -11.58 29.66
CA TYR A 325 29.78 -11.60 29.25
C TYR A 325 30.46 -10.25 29.49
N SER A 326 31.79 -10.32 29.70
CA SER A 326 32.66 -9.16 29.61
C SER A 326 32.89 -8.81 28.14
N ILE A 327 32.51 -7.62 27.69
CA ILE A 327 32.78 -7.20 26.31
C ILE A 327 34.26 -7.12 25.99
N GLU A 328 35.11 -6.86 26.99
CA GLU A 328 36.55 -6.87 26.86
C GLU A 328 37.05 -8.27 26.51
N GLU A 329 36.57 -9.34 27.19
CA GLU A 329 36.91 -10.71 26.91
C GLU A 329 36.49 -11.11 25.48
N VAL A 330 35.26 -10.80 25.07
CA VAL A 330 34.77 -11.08 23.72
C VAL A 330 35.69 -10.43 22.65
N ILE A 331 36.05 -9.15 22.85
CA ILE A 331 36.95 -8.44 21.92
C ILE A 331 38.34 -9.09 21.92
N HIS A 332 38.82 -9.52 23.09
CA HIS A 332 40.14 -10.17 23.19
C HIS A 332 40.19 -11.50 22.44
N ASP A 333 39.15 -12.33 22.60
CA ASP A 333 39.01 -13.62 21.95
C ASP A 333 38.93 -13.47 20.42
N VAL A 334 38.11 -12.53 19.94
CA VAL A 334 38.01 -12.21 18.50
C VAL A 334 39.39 -11.84 17.93
N ILE A 335 40.13 -10.95 18.57
CA ILE A 335 41.46 -10.54 18.13
C ILE A 335 42.40 -11.75 18.15
N GLY A 336 42.34 -12.63 19.20
CA GLY A 336 43.09 -13.84 19.32
C GLY A 336 42.85 -14.83 18.17
N HIS A 337 41.58 -15.09 17.84
CA HIS A 337 41.20 -15.97 16.73
C HIS A 337 41.62 -15.38 15.37
N MET A 338 41.59 -14.07 15.22
CA MET A 338 41.97 -13.39 13.99
C MET A 338 43.45 -13.09 13.86
N HIS A 339 44.32 -13.55 14.79
CA HIS A 339 45.75 -13.23 14.82
C HIS A 339 46.42 -13.53 13.47
N THR A 340 46.12 -14.67 12.84
CA THR A 340 46.69 -15.05 11.55
C THR A 340 46.28 -14.14 10.41
N VAL A 341 45.06 -13.58 10.46
CA VAL A 341 44.50 -12.68 9.42
C VAL A 341 44.95 -11.24 9.66
N LEU A 342 45.07 -10.85 10.92
CA LEU A 342 45.61 -9.56 11.33
C LEU A 342 47.09 -9.40 11.01
N GLN A 343 47.86 -10.52 10.98
CA GLN A 343 49.30 -10.54 10.76
C GLN A 343 49.99 -9.52 11.69
N ASP A 344 50.88 -8.67 11.14
CA ASP A 344 51.61 -7.63 11.88
C ASP A 344 50.86 -6.28 11.95
N ARG A 345 49.54 -6.26 11.81
CA ARG A 345 48.76 -5.01 11.92
C ARG A 345 48.71 -4.51 13.35
N ASP A 346 48.86 -3.20 13.51
CA ASP A 346 48.70 -2.51 14.78
C ASP A 346 47.21 -2.43 15.15
N VAL A 347 46.76 -3.23 16.14
CA VAL A 347 45.40 -3.19 16.66
C VAL A 347 45.42 -2.41 17.96
N ARG A 348 44.93 -1.17 17.91
CA ARG A 348 44.83 -0.26 19.05
C ARG A 348 43.55 -0.47 19.78
N LYS A 349 43.64 -0.73 21.10
CA LYS A 349 42.47 -0.90 21.97
C LYS A 349 42.35 0.30 22.90
N ASP A 350 41.15 0.90 22.93
CA ASP A 350 40.75 1.94 23.87
C ASP A 350 39.51 1.42 24.64
N ILE A 351 39.78 0.58 25.64
CA ILE A 351 38.75 -0.11 26.43
C ILE A 351 38.94 0.32 27.88
N PRO A 352 37.92 0.92 28.53
CA PRO A 352 38.00 1.28 29.96
C PRO A 352 38.14 0.07 30.87
N ASP A 353 38.98 0.14 31.91
CA ASP A 353 39.27 -0.97 32.84
C ASP A 353 38.06 -1.49 33.65
N LYS A 354 36.95 -0.73 33.70
CA LYS A 354 35.78 -1.07 34.52
C LYS A 354 34.48 -0.93 33.69
N LEU A 355 34.24 -1.92 32.86
CA LEU A 355 32.97 -2.03 32.14
C LEU A 355 32.06 -3.03 32.86
N PRO A 356 30.76 -2.75 32.99
CA PRO A 356 29.82 -3.73 33.48
C PRO A 356 29.69 -4.88 32.50
N PRO A 357 29.38 -6.12 32.95
CA PRO A 357 29.04 -7.19 32.04
C PRO A 357 27.78 -6.83 31.23
N VAL A 358 27.69 -7.39 30.04
CA VAL A 358 26.62 -7.15 29.08
C VAL A 358 25.90 -8.46 28.81
N GLU A 359 24.59 -8.43 28.77
CA GLU A 359 23.77 -9.56 28.38
C GLU A 359 23.75 -9.68 26.85
N LEU A 360 24.49 -10.65 26.32
CA LEU A 360 24.69 -10.84 24.88
C LEU A 360 24.82 -12.33 24.52
N ASP A 361 24.53 -12.63 23.26
CA ASP A 361 24.86 -13.91 22.63
C ASP A 361 26.31 -13.83 22.10
N TYR A 362 27.19 -14.61 22.74
CA TYR A 362 28.63 -14.60 22.45
C TYR A 362 28.93 -14.85 20.97
N LEU A 363 28.31 -15.88 20.37
CA LEU A 363 28.59 -16.26 18.98
C LEU A 363 28.12 -15.19 17.99
N GLN A 364 26.98 -14.57 18.28
CA GLN A 364 26.45 -13.52 17.41
C GLN A 364 27.29 -12.23 17.48
N ILE A 365 27.77 -11.85 18.66
CA ILE A 365 28.62 -10.65 18.81
C ILE A 365 30.04 -10.91 18.30
N ASP A 366 30.60 -12.11 18.50
CA ASP A 366 31.85 -12.56 17.86
C ASP A 366 31.74 -12.39 16.32
N GLN A 367 30.64 -12.85 15.73
CA GLN A 367 30.40 -12.72 14.29
C GLN A 367 30.31 -11.26 13.83
N VAL A 368 29.64 -10.38 14.61
CA VAL A 368 29.58 -8.94 14.32
C VAL A 368 30.98 -8.33 14.32
N LEU A 369 31.76 -8.56 15.37
CA LEU A 369 33.12 -8.03 15.51
C LEU A 369 34.03 -8.56 14.38
N THR A 370 34.02 -9.86 14.13
CA THR A 370 34.77 -10.50 13.05
C THR A 370 34.44 -9.88 11.70
N ASN A 371 33.17 -9.73 11.36
CA ASN A 371 32.74 -9.12 10.09
C ASN A 371 33.21 -7.66 9.96
N LEU A 372 33.13 -6.86 11.02
CA LEU A 372 33.58 -5.47 11.00
C LEU A 372 35.10 -5.35 10.90
N ILE A 373 35.86 -6.19 11.60
CA ILE A 373 37.33 -6.24 11.52
C ILE A 373 37.77 -6.73 10.15
N GLU A 374 37.16 -7.78 9.60
CA GLU A 374 37.44 -8.23 8.22
C GLU A 374 37.17 -7.13 7.18
N ASN A 375 36.14 -6.35 7.35
CA ASN A 375 35.88 -5.19 6.48
C ASN A 375 37.01 -4.16 6.62
N ALA A 376 37.46 -3.83 7.83
CA ALA A 376 38.58 -2.92 8.04
C ALA A 376 39.84 -3.42 7.36
N ILE A 377 40.14 -4.72 7.45
CA ILE A 377 41.29 -5.35 6.78
C ILE A 377 41.17 -5.26 5.26
N ARG A 378 40.01 -5.53 4.73
CA ARG A 378 39.71 -5.58 3.29
C ARG A 378 39.85 -4.24 2.58
N TYR A 379 39.41 -3.17 3.24
CA TYR A 379 39.31 -1.84 2.63
C TYR A 379 40.50 -0.92 2.98
N THR A 380 41.46 -1.40 3.75
CA THR A 380 42.68 -0.67 4.12
C THR A 380 43.93 -1.27 3.53
N PRO A 381 44.98 -0.45 3.30
CA PRO A 381 46.30 -0.97 2.93
C PRO A 381 46.87 -1.97 3.97
N PRO A 382 47.75 -2.90 3.58
CA PRO A 382 48.50 -3.70 4.53
C PRO A 382 49.16 -2.81 5.59
N GLN A 383 49.24 -3.28 6.84
CA GLN A 383 49.83 -2.56 7.99
C GLN A 383 49.11 -1.31 8.47
N SER A 384 47.95 -0.91 7.85
CA SER A 384 47.14 0.14 8.41
C SER A 384 46.61 -0.23 9.80
N PRO A 385 46.66 0.69 10.78
CA PRO A 385 46.16 0.40 12.11
C PRO A 385 44.62 0.27 12.10
N ILE A 386 44.10 -0.61 12.96
CA ILE A 386 42.68 -0.75 13.27
C ILE A 386 42.51 -0.32 14.73
N GLU A 387 41.56 0.58 14.96
CA GLU A 387 41.28 1.11 16.28
C GLU A 387 39.93 0.55 16.79
N ILE A 388 39.95 -0.12 17.94
CA ILE A 388 38.76 -0.67 18.59
C ILE A 388 38.56 0.09 19.90
N ALA A 389 37.43 0.77 20.05
CA ALA A 389 37.14 1.53 21.24
C ALA A 389 35.78 1.14 21.81
N VAL A 390 35.66 1.12 23.14
CA VAL A 390 34.43 0.87 23.87
C VAL A 390 34.12 2.07 24.75
N LYS A 391 32.89 2.53 24.70
CA LYS A 391 32.41 3.64 25.54
C LYS A 391 31.10 3.28 26.22
N ARG A 392 31.07 3.49 27.53
CA ARG A 392 29.80 3.41 28.29
C ARG A 392 29.00 4.67 28.05
N MET A 393 27.74 4.49 27.68
CA MET A 393 26.73 5.57 27.55
C MET A 393 25.59 5.31 28.51
N ASP A 394 24.68 6.25 28.66
CA ASP A 394 23.49 6.06 29.54
C ASP A 394 22.65 4.89 29.05
N GLY A 395 22.66 3.80 29.85
CA GLY A 395 21.86 2.61 29.57
C GLY A 395 22.37 1.70 28.43
N GLN A 396 23.55 1.95 27.84
CA GLN A 396 24.12 1.12 26.77
C GLN A 396 25.65 1.19 26.73
N ILE A 397 26.25 0.20 26.08
CA ILE A 397 27.66 0.20 25.68
C ILE A 397 27.74 0.45 24.18
N MET A 398 28.61 1.34 23.74
CA MET A 398 28.95 1.59 22.34
C MET A 398 30.33 1.01 22.02
N ILE A 399 30.39 0.14 21.02
CA ILE A 399 31.61 -0.42 20.46
C ILE A 399 31.86 0.23 19.10
N SER A 400 33.06 0.62 18.83
CA SER A 400 33.49 1.26 17.58
C SER A 400 34.72 0.60 16.99
N ILE A 401 34.69 0.28 15.71
CA ILE A 401 35.81 -0.22 14.93
C ILE A 401 36.11 0.83 13.86
N ALA A 402 37.32 1.40 13.92
CA ALA A 402 37.73 2.46 13.01
C ALA A 402 38.92 1.99 12.14
N ASP A 403 38.80 2.31 10.86
CA ASP A 403 39.82 2.04 9.86
C ASP A 403 40.42 3.31 9.26
N ARG A 404 41.47 3.17 8.44
CA ARG A 404 42.09 4.26 7.67
C ARG A 404 42.03 3.99 6.17
N GLY A 405 40.87 3.55 5.72
CA GLY A 405 40.57 3.28 4.32
C GLY A 405 40.13 4.54 3.54
N PRO A 406 39.54 4.35 2.37
CA PRO A 406 39.06 5.46 1.53
C PRO A 406 37.80 6.15 2.08
N GLY A 407 37.20 5.61 3.16
CA GLY A 407 35.89 6.03 3.64
C GLY A 407 34.72 5.52 2.77
N ILE A 408 33.52 5.98 3.09
CA ILE A 408 32.27 5.56 2.46
C ILE A 408 31.62 6.82 1.86
N PRO A 409 31.16 6.82 0.61
CA PRO A 409 30.41 7.94 0.06
C PRO A 409 29.21 8.30 0.94
N PRO A 410 28.94 9.59 1.22
CA PRO A 410 27.90 10.00 2.17
C PRO A 410 26.51 9.43 1.87
N TYR A 411 26.15 9.27 0.60
CA TYR A 411 24.88 8.70 0.17
C TYR A 411 24.78 7.17 0.33
N ASP A 412 25.91 6.51 0.62
CA ASP A 412 25.99 5.08 0.82
C ASP A 412 26.02 4.66 2.30
N LEU A 413 26.27 5.60 3.24
CA LEU A 413 26.43 5.33 4.67
C LEU A 413 25.28 4.54 5.31
N GLU A 414 24.05 4.79 4.91
CA GLU A 414 22.89 4.01 5.37
C GLU A 414 22.71 2.73 4.57
N ARG A 415 23.00 2.79 3.26
CA ARG A 415 22.75 1.70 2.32
C ARG A 415 23.73 0.54 2.41
N ILE A 416 24.92 0.76 2.96
CA ILE A 416 25.91 -0.34 3.14
C ILE A 416 25.42 -1.47 4.04
N PHE A 417 24.38 -1.24 4.85
CA PHE A 417 23.71 -2.25 5.66
C PHE A 417 22.53 -2.91 4.93
N ASP A 418 22.18 -2.45 3.72
CA ASP A 418 21.18 -3.12 2.89
C ASP A 418 21.75 -4.43 2.33
N LYS A 419 20.89 -5.40 2.19
CA LYS A 419 21.25 -6.73 1.68
C LYS A 419 21.84 -6.63 0.27
N PHE A 420 22.99 -7.29 0.07
CA PHE A 420 23.70 -7.34 -1.22
C PHE A 420 24.18 -5.98 -1.74
N TYR A 421 24.03 -4.94 -0.93
CA TYR A 421 24.49 -3.61 -1.33
C TYR A 421 26.02 -3.55 -1.34
N ARG A 422 26.54 -2.85 -2.33
CA ARG A 422 27.97 -2.65 -2.53
C ARG A 422 28.22 -1.27 -3.11
N VAL A 423 29.16 -0.55 -2.55
CA VAL A 423 29.56 0.77 -3.06
C VAL A 423 30.17 0.61 -4.46
N SER A 424 29.53 1.23 -5.46
CA SER A 424 29.99 1.23 -6.85
C SER A 424 31.17 2.17 -7.01
N GLY A 425 32.29 1.68 -7.57
CA GLY A 425 33.44 2.55 -7.91
C GLY A 425 34.57 2.62 -6.90
N ALA A 426 34.53 1.90 -5.78
CA ALA A 426 35.69 1.79 -4.89
C ALA A 426 36.87 1.18 -5.67
N LYS A 427 37.95 1.98 -5.89
CA LYS A 427 39.19 1.51 -6.53
C LYS A 427 39.79 0.35 -5.72
N ARG A 428 39.60 -0.87 -6.21
CA ARG A 428 40.09 -2.08 -5.59
C ARG A 428 41.58 -2.22 -5.88
N ARG A 429 42.39 -2.26 -4.86
CA ARG A 429 43.80 -2.63 -5.01
C ARG A 429 44.05 -4.15 -5.16
N ASN A 430 43.10 -4.99 -4.68
CA ASN A 430 43.18 -6.45 -4.87
C ASN A 430 41.84 -6.96 -5.41
N SER A 431 41.81 -7.32 -6.68
CA SER A 431 40.64 -7.78 -7.43
C SER A 431 40.15 -9.20 -7.10
N SER A 432 40.80 -9.92 -6.18
CA SER A 432 40.52 -11.34 -5.97
C SER A 432 39.56 -11.70 -4.84
N VAL A 433 39.16 -10.75 -3.96
CA VAL A 433 38.25 -11.06 -2.84
C VAL A 433 36.96 -10.27 -2.94
N MET A 434 36.02 -10.85 -3.65
CA MET A 434 34.70 -10.29 -3.87
C MET A 434 33.80 -10.57 -2.64
N GLY A 435 33.40 -9.56 -1.87
CA GLY A 435 32.45 -9.71 -0.76
C GLY A 435 31.02 -9.81 -1.25
N THR A 436 30.18 -10.62 -0.60
CA THR A 436 28.78 -10.89 -0.96
C THR A 436 27.81 -9.71 -0.71
N GLY A 437 28.21 -8.73 0.07
CA GLY A 437 27.32 -7.67 0.53
C GLY A 437 26.30 -8.12 1.60
N LEU A 438 26.49 -9.32 2.18
CA LEU A 438 25.62 -9.81 3.25
C LEU A 438 26.18 -9.52 4.65
N GLY A 439 27.50 -9.44 4.84
CA GLY A 439 28.11 -9.34 6.17
C GLY A 439 27.60 -8.16 7.00
N LEU A 440 27.51 -6.96 6.43
CA LEU A 440 26.99 -5.79 7.16
C LEU A 440 25.48 -5.88 7.42
N ALA A 441 24.71 -6.47 6.51
CA ALA A 441 23.27 -6.70 6.72
C ALA A 441 23.04 -7.71 7.85
N VAL A 442 23.85 -8.76 7.93
CA VAL A 442 23.86 -9.73 9.04
C VAL A 442 24.23 -9.02 10.35
N CYS A 443 25.32 -8.21 10.36
CA CYS A 443 25.69 -7.42 11.54
C CYS A 443 24.52 -6.58 12.05
N ARG A 444 23.78 -5.92 11.15
CA ARG A 444 22.61 -5.12 11.53
C ARG A 444 21.53 -5.98 12.17
N GLY A 445 21.18 -7.11 11.57
CA GLY A 445 20.17 -8.01 12.13
C GLY A 445 20.58 -8.59 13.49
N LEU A 446 21.83 -8.98 13.66
CA LEU A 446 22.35 -9.51 14.92
C LEU A 446 22.34 -8.44 16.04
N VAL A 447 22.79 -7.22 15.75
CA VAL A 447 22.78 -6.10 16.71
C VAL A 447 21.34 -5.70 17.05
N GLU A 448 20.42 -5.64 16.09
CA GLU A 448 19.01 -5.36 16.31
C GLU A 448 18.31 -6.45 17.16
N ALA A 449 18.67 -7.72 16.99
CA ALA A 449 18.19 -8.82 17.84
C ALA A 449 18.64 -8.68 19.30
N HIS A 450 19.74 -7.99 19.56
CA HIS A 450 20.18 -7.62 20.91
C HIS A 450 19.50 -6.37 21.45
N GLY A 451 18.66 -5.68 20.66
CA GLY A 451 18.06 -4.40 21.02
C GLY A 451 19.00 -3.21 20.84
N GLY A 452 20.09 -3.40 20.14
CA GLY A 452 21.08 -2.38 19.81
C GLY A 452 20.83 -1.69 18.46
N ARG A 453 21.75 -0.81 18.07
CA ARG A 453 21.79 -0.12 16.78
C ARG A 453 23.20 -0.17 16.22
N ILE A 454 23.32 -0.32 14.89
CA ILE A 454 24.59 -0.23 14.16
C ILE A 454 24.51 0.88 13.11
N TRP A 455 25.61 1.61 12.93
CA TRP A 455 25.76 2.64 11.88
C TRP A 455 27.22 2.85 11.51
N ALA A 456 27.47 3.59 10.44
CA ALA A 456 28.81 3.94 9.99
C ALA A 456 28.95 5.47 9.84
N GLU A 457 30.16 5.96 10.06
CA GLU A 457 30.55 7.36 9.90
C GLU A 457 31.90 7.43 9.18
N ASN A 458 32.15 8.52 8.49
CA ASN A 458 33.50 8.79 7.97
C ASN A 458 34.35 9.52 9.00
N ARG A 459 35.64 9.19 9.04
CA ARG A 459 36.63 9.94 9.87
C ARG A 459 36.99 11.25 9.18
N PRO A 460 37.18 12.34 9.94
CA PRO A 460 37.67 13.59 9.38
C PRO A 460 39.05 13.47 8.68
N GLU A 461 39.88 12.56 9.21
CA GLU A 461 41.26 12.32 8.71
C GLU A 461 41.33 11.22 7.61
N GLY A 462 40.19 10.73 7.13
CA GLY A 462 40.08 9.61 6.19
C GLY A 462 39.88 8.26 6.89
N GLY A 463 39.12 7.37 6.22
CA GLY A 463 38.67 6.11 6.75
C GLY A 463 37.22 6.09 7.21
N ALA A 464 36.76 4.93 7.68
CA ALA A 464 35.43 4.74 8.19
C ALA A 464 35.44 4.31 9.67
N ILE A 465 34.35 4.58 10.38
CA ILE A 465 34.10 4.11 11.73
C ILE A 465 32.75 3.38 11.69
N PHE A 466 32.76 2.12 12.05
CA PHE A 466 31.55 1.36 12.30
C PHE A 466 31.29 1.34 13.79
N ARG A 467 30.06 1.68 14.17
CA ARG A 467 29.64 1.73 15.58
C ARG A 467 28.40 0.89 15.77
N PHE A 468 28.36 0.19 16.90
CA PHE A 468 27.13 -0.45 17.35
C PHE A 468 26.97 -0.33 18.85
N THR A 469 25.72 -0.40 19.30
CA THR A 469 25.37 -0.34 20.72
C THR A 469 24.73 -1.62 21.17
N LEU A 470 24.98 -1.96 22.45
CA LEU A 470 24.29 -3.02 23.16
C LEU A 470 23.66 -2.43 24.42
N PRO A 471 22.40 -2.74 24.74
CA PRO A 471 21.74 -2.24 25.95
C PRO A 471 22.43 -2.81 27.20
N LEU A 472 22.56 -1.96 28.22
CA LEU A 472 22.94 -2.35 29.55
C LEU A 472 21.67 -2.53 30.37
N GLU A 473 21.21 -3.74 30.57
CA GLU A 473 20.19 -3.99 31.55
C GLU A 473 20.76 -3.75 32.96
N LYS A 474 19.97 -3.22 33.88
CA LYS A 474 20.39 -3.08 35.24
C LYS A 474 20.57 -4.48 35.80
N ALA A 475 21.81 -4.87 36.07
CA ALA A 475 22.13 -6.08 36.77
C ALA A 475 21.56 -5.95 38.20
N GLU A 476 20.31 -6.32 38.38
CA GLU A 476 19.74 -6.49 39.72
C GLU A 476 20.37 -7.77 40.29
N GLY A 477 21.47 -7.64 40.99
CA GLY A 477 21.96 -8.72 41.84
C GLY A 477 23.41 -9.22 41.71
N TYR A 478 24.28 -8.66 40.88
CA TYR A 478 25.70 -9.00 40.97
C TYR A 478 26.41 -8.15 42.04
N VAL A 479 26.38 -8.64 43.27
CA VAL A 479 27.32 -8.22 44.32
C VAL A 479 28.62 -9.02 44.06
N HIS A 480 29.69 -8.34 43.73
CA HIS A 480 31.05 -8.94 43.78
C HIS A 480 31.34 -9.43 45.20
N GLU A 481 31.50 -10.74 45.39
CA GLU A 481 32.28 -11.29 46.51
C GLU A 481 33.78 -11.11 46.25
#